data_9130a958e5730829a22a7ab6ae5d190a
#
_entry.id   9130a958e5730829a22a7ab6ae5d190a
#
_cell.length_a   1.000
_cell.length_b   1.000
_cell.length_c   1.000
_cell.angle_alpha   90.00
_cell.angle_beta   90.00
_cell.angle_gamma   90.00
#
_symmetry.space_group_name_H-M   'P 1'
#
loop_
_entity.id
_entity.type
_entity.pdbx_description
1 polymer ?
#
loop_
_entity_poly.entity_id
_entity_poly.type
_entity_poly.pdbx_seq_one_letter_code
_entity_poly.pdbx_strand_id
1 'polypeptide(L)' 'DFAPIAKMGAGIGAGIATVGAGLGIGNIGKGAMESIGRQPEAVGDIRSNMIVAAALIEGVAFFAIVVCLLILFI' A
#
# COMPACT_ATOMS: atom_id res chain seq x y z
N ASP A 1 -4.90 -32.67 -2.20
CA ASP A 1 -5.38 -31.44 -2.83
C ASP A 1 -4.73 -30.23 -2.18
N PHE A 2 -4.16 -29.34 -2.98
CA PHE A 2 -3.47 -28.14 -2.52
C PHE A 2 -4.38 -26.90 -2.46
N ALA A 3 -5.62 -27.01 -2.89
CA ALA A 3 -6.52 -25.85 -2.95
C ALA A 3 -6.73 -25.17 -1.59
N PRO A 4 -6.93 -25.89 -0.47
CA PRO A 4 -7.06 -25.22 0.83
C PRO A 4 -5.81 -24.44 1.24
N ILE A 5 -4.64 -24.97 0.93
CA ILE A 5 -3.36 -24.31 1.23
C ILE A 5 -3.21 -23.07 0.36
N ALA A 6 -3.55 -23.15 -0.92
CA ALA A 6 -3.50 -22.01 -1.84
C ALA A 6 -4.44 -20.89 -1.39
N LYS A 7 -5.64 -21.23 -0.97
CA LYS A 7 -6.62 -20.25 -0.48
C LYS A 7 -6.14 -19.56 0.80
N MET A 8 -5.56 -20.35 1.72
CA MET A 8 -4.96 -19.80 2.94
C MET A 8 -3.80 -18.87 2.59
N GLY A 9 -2.95 -19.27 1.65
CA GLY A 9 -1.85 -18.44 1.17
C GLY A 9 -2.34 -17.11 0.58
N ALA A 10 -3.42 -17.16 -0.21
CA ALA A 10 -4.01 -15.95 -0.78
C ALA A 10 -4.51 -15.02 0.31
N GLY A 11 -5.20 -15.54 1.33
CA GLY A 11 -5.69 -14.72 2.44
C GLY A 11 -4.56 -14.11 3.24
N ILE A 12 -3.54 -14.90 3.58
CA ILE A 12 -2.38 -14.42 4.33
C ILE A 12 -1.62 -13.39 3.51
N GLY A 13 -1.38 -13.68 2.22
CA GLY A 13 -0.69 -12.76 1.32
C GLY A 13 -1.40 -11.43 1.18
N ALA A 14 -2.73 -11.45 1.02
CA ALA A 14 -3.54 -10.25 0.94
C ALA A 14 -3.44 -9.43 2.23
N GLY A 15 -3.47 -10.09 3.39
CA GLY A 15 -3.32 -9.43 4.68
C GLY A 15 -1.95 -8.78 4.83
N ILE A 16 -0.88 -9.47 4.46
CA ILE A 16 0.48 -8.94 4.53
C ILE A 16 0.65 -7.75 3.58
N ALA A 17 0.11 -7.85 2.37
CA ALA A 17 0.16 -6.74 1.41
C ALA A 17 -0.57 -5.51 1.97
N THR A 18 -1.71 -5.71 2.61
CA THR A 18 -2.49 -4.63 3.23
C THR A 18 -1.73 -3.97 4.37
N VAL A 19 -1.09 -4.77 5.23
CA VAL A 19 -0.27 -4.25 6.34
C VAL A 19 0.90 -3.45 5.78
N GLY A 20 1.60 -3.99 4.77
CA GLY A 20 2.73 -3.30 4.15
C GLY A 20 2.33 -1.98 3.53
N ALA A 21 1.24 -1.96 2.75
CA ALA A 21 0.73 -0.75 2.14
C ALA A 21 0.32 0.28 3.19
N GLY A 22 -0.38 -0.15 4.23
CA GLY A 22 -0.82 0.72 5.31
C GLY A 22 0.35 1.38 6.03
N LEU A 23 1.37 0.59 6.38
CA LEU A 23 2.59 1.11 7.02
C LEU A 23 3.33 2.07 6.10
N GLY A 24 3.48 1.71 4.82
CA GLY A 24 4.18 2.55 3.85
C GLY A 24 3.48 3.88 3.63
N ILE A 25 2.17 3.86 3.40
CA ILE A 25 1.38 5.07 3.20
C ILE A 25 1.36 5.90 4.49
N GLY A 26 1.23 5.26 5.65
CA GLY A 26 1.28 5.92 6.94
C GLY A 26 2.59 6.66 7.15
N ASN A 27 3.73 6.04 6.82
CA ASN A 27 5.04 6.68 6.90
C ASN A 27 5.16 7.87 5.95
N ILE A 28 4.65 7.74 4.72
CA ILE A 28 4.63 8.83 3.76
C ILE A 28 3.79 10.00 4.29
N GLY A 29 2.61 9.71 4.82
CA GLY A 29 1.72 10.73 5.37
C GLY A 29 2.35 11.44 6.57
N LYS A 30 2.95 10.70 7.48
CA LYS A 30 3.64 11.26 8.63
C LYS A 30 4.77 12.19 8.19
N GLY A 31 5.62 11.72 7.27
CA GLY A 31 6.71 12.52 6.75
C GLY A 31 6.24 13.79 6.08
N ALA A 32 5.16 13.69 5.29
CA ALA A 32 4.57 14.85 4.62
C ALA A 32 4.04 15.87 5.63
N MET A 33 3.33 15.43 6.66
CA MET A 33 2.80 16.31 7.68
C MET A 33 3.92 17.03 8.45
N GLU A 34 4.98 16.31 8.80
CA GLU A 34 6.14 16.89 9.47
C GLU A 34 6.83 17.92 8.56
N SER A 35 6.97 17.62 7.27
CA SER A 35 7.59 18.53 6.32
C SER A 35 6.77 19.81 6.12
N ILE A 36 5.44 19.68 6.05
CA ILE A 36 4.54 20.84 5.96
C ILE A 36 4.67 21.71 7.21
N GLY A 37 4.77 21.07 8.39
CA GLY A 37 4.97 21.78 9.63
C GLY A 37 6.26 22.61 9.66
N ARG A 38 7.33 22.11 9.01
CA ARG A 38 8.61 22.82 8.92
C ARG A 38 8.64 23.85 7.81
N GLN A 39 7.95 23.57 6.70
CA GLN A 39 7.96 24.42 5.52
C GLN A 39 6.53 24.60 5.00
N PRO A 40 5.70 25.38 5.68
CA PRO A 40 4.31 25.57 5.27
C PRO A 40 4.16 26.13 3.86
N GLU A 41 5.15 26.90 3.39
CA GLU A 41 5.17 27.47 2.06
C GLU A 41 5.31 26.43 0.95
N ALA A 42 5.80 25.24 1.29
CA ALA A 42 6.00 24.13 0.36
C ALA A 42 4.83 23.15 0.35
N VAL A 43 3.71 23.46 0.99
CA VAL A 43 2.59 22.52 1.17
C VAL A 43 2.11 21.94 -0.14
N GLY A 44 2.04 22.72 -1.21
CA GLY A 44 1.59 22.25 -2.51
C GLY A 44 2.48 21.17 -3.10
N ASP A 45 3.79 21.39 -3.08
CA ASP A 45 4.77 20.45 -3.60
C ASP A 45 4.82 19.17 -2.75
N ILE A 46 4.79 19.32 -1.44
CA ILE A 46 4.81 18.18 -0.51
C ILE A 46 3.57 17.31 -0.72
N ARG A 47 2.42 17.93 -0.83
CA ARG A 47 1.14 17.24 -1.06
C ARG A 47 1.16 16.47 -2.38
N SER A 48 1.63 17.10 -3.46
CA SER A 48 1.68 16.46 -4.77
C SER A 48 2.59 15.25 -4.77
N ASN A 49 3.78 15.38 -4.18
CA ASN A 49 4.74 14.28 -4.10
C ASN A 49 4.24 13.17 -3.17
N MET A 50 3.56 13.52 -2.08
CA MET A 50 2.94 12.54 -1.19
C MET A 50 1.91 11.68 -1.92
N ILE A 51 1.05 12.31 -2.71
CA ILE A 51 0.02 11.61 -3.48
C ILE A 51 0.64 10.65 -4.48
N VAL A 52 1.67 11.08 -5.19
CA VAL A 52 2.38 10.21 -6.15
C VAL A 52 2.99 9.01 -5.45
N ALA A 53 3.70 9.24 -4.34
CA ALA A 53 4.33 8.17 -3.59
C ALA A 53 3.31 7.17 -3.04
N ALA A 54 2.20 7.68 -2.47
CA ALA A 54 1.12 6.84 -1.96
C ALA A 54 0.46 6.04 -3.08
N ALA A 55 0.26 6.64 -4.24
CA ALA A 55 -0.34 5.96 -5.40
C ALA A 55 0.53 4.82 -5.90
N LEU A 56 1.87 4.98 -5.88
CA LEU A 56 2.78 3.90 -6.27
C LEU A 56 2.68 2.70 -5.32
N ILE A 57 2.60 2.96 -4.02
CA ILE A 57 2.43 1.89 -3.03
C ILE A 57 1.07 1.20 -3.22
N GLU A 58 0.01 1.97 -3.40
CA GLU A 58 -1.32 1.41 -3.63
C GLU A 58 -1.38 0.58 -4.91
N GLY A 59 -0.71 1.01 -5.96
CA GLY A 59 -0.64 0.27 -7.21
C GLY A 59 0.00 -1.10 -7.04
N VAL A 60 1.14 -1.17 -6.35
CA VAL A 60 1.83 -2.43 -6.07
C VAL A 60 0.97 -3.31 -5.17
N ALA A 61 0.37 -2.75 -4.12
CA ALA A 61 -0.48 -3.50 -3.20
C ALA A 61 -1.74 -4.00 -3.92
N PHE A 62 -2.34 -3.19 -4.77
CA PHE A 62 -3.50 -3.59 -5.55
C PHE A 62 -3.16 -4.77 -6.47
N PHE A 63 -2.01 -4.73 -7.13
CA PHE A 63 -1.56 -5.84 -7.97
C PHE A 63 -1.38 -7.11 -7.15
N ALA A 64 -0.80 -7.01 -5.94
CA ALA A 64 -0.64 -8.16 -5.05
C ALA A 64 -2.00 -8.75 -4.65
N ILE A 65 -2.96 -7.90 -4.34
CA ILE A 65 -4.33 -8.33 -4.00
C ILE A 65 -4.98 -9.02 -5.20
N VAL A 66 -4.78 -8.51 -6.41
CA VAL A 66 -5.30 -9.16 -7.63
C VAL A 66 -4.70 -10.54 -7.81
N VAL A 67 -3.39 -10.70 -7.57
CA VAL A 67 -2.74 -12.02 -7.63
C VAL A 67 -3.37 -12.96 -6.61
N CYS A 68 -3.59 -12.50 -5.38
CA CYS A 68 -4.23 -13.31 -4.35
C CYS A 68 -5.66 -13.68 -4.75
N LEU A 69 -6.40 -12.75 -5.35
CA LEU A 69 -7.76 -13.01 -5.84
C LEU A 69 -7.76 -14.10 -6.91
N LEU A 70 -6.82 -14.04 -7.85
CA LEU A 70 -6.72 -15.04 -8.92
C LEU A 70 -6.42 -16.44 -8.37
N ILE A 71 -5.65 -16.52 -7.29
CA ILE A 71 -5.33 -17.81 -6.65
C ILE A 71 -6.61 -18.50 -6.17
N LEU A 72 -7.62 -17.74 -5.75
CA LEU A 72 -8.89 -18.31 -5.27
C LEU A 72 -9.66 -19.04 -6.37
N PHE A 73 -9.40 -18.73 -7.62
CA PHE A 73 -10.10 -19.30 -8.77
C PHE A 73 -9.30 -20.38 -9.51
N ILE A 74 -8.10 -20.67 -9.07
CA ILE A 74 -7.28 -21.76 -9.63
C ILE A 74 -7.44 -23.07 -8.79
#